data_b422fa9219fbd2b5ca4fe8e87bd073be
#
_entry.id   b422fa9219fbd2b5ca4fe8e87bd073be
#
_cell.length_a   1.000
_cell.length_b   1.000
_cell.length_c   1.000
_cell.angle_alpha   90.00
_cell.angle_beta   90.00
_cell.angle_gamma   90.00
#
_symmetry.space_group_name_H-M   'P 1'
#
loop_
_entity.id
_entity.type
_entity.pdbx_description
1 polymer ?
#
loop_
_entity_poly.entity_id
_entity_poly.type
_entity_poly.pdbx_seq_one_letter_code
_entity_poly.pdbx_strand_id
1 'polypeptide(L)'
;MTVSRFFRNTIIALGLLAPMGLLAEGSTSLIKDPNTTTVERPNIVLVLADDLGFTDLASYGSEISTPTIDALARQGVSFTNYHTAANCAPSRAMLLTGVDAHLAGVPNIPEMLAPQQQRHAHYQGVLGSNVVTVATLLEGVGYHTYMAGKWHLGAGPGKLPSQRGFERTVALADPGADNWEQKPYLPIYKKANWYADGEEHQLPEDFYSSGFLVDKTIEFIDSNEGDGQPFFAYVPFQAVHMPVQAPQEYIDRYMGVYDQGWTALRTERLTRAIDLGIVPADSAMVTMASTGDWDALTPKEKAYEAKRMAVYAAMVEAMDYHLGRLVDYLKARGEYDNTIIIFTSDNGAEASGPQDHDSFAERLGPAALGYHTDYERLGLKGSYNTISPSFASAAVSPLAYYKFYAGEGGMRVPLIIAGKPVARQQQLARAFAWATDISPTILSIAGVAQPGQRYAGRPVQPMIGRDLTPLIAGSAE
;
A
#
# COMPACT_ATOMS: atom_id res chain seq x y z
N MET A 1 -45.08 -58.38 6.87
CA MET A 1 -45.09 -59.59 6.00
C MET A 1 -43.70 -59.70 5.42
N THR A 2 -42.86 -60.53 6.05
CA THR A 2 -42.45 -61.90 5.55
C THR A 2 -41.33 -61.71 4.47
N VAL A 3 -40.14 -62.22 4.46
CA VAL A 3 -39.33 -63.29 5.08
C VAL A 3 -38.01 -63.29 4.25
N SER A 4 -36.82 -63.12 4.86
CA SER A 4 -35.78 -64.12 5.05
C SER A 4 -35.27 -64.94 3.83
N ARG A 5 -33.94 -64.93 3.61
CA ARG A 5 -33.04 -66.12 3.68
C ARG A 5 -31.62 -65.80 3.21
N PHE A 6 -30.67 -65.93 4.10
CA PHE A 6 -29.44 -66.74 4.13
C PHE A 6 -28.97 -67.41 2.86
N PHE A 7 -27.66 -67.23 2.52
CA PHE A 7 -26.78 -68.34 2.15
C PHE A 7 -25.33 -68.01 2.57
N ARG A 8 -24.81 -68.91 3.42
CA ARG A 8 -23.39 -69.08 3.73
C ARG A 8 -22.74 -69.86 2.59
N ASN A 9 -21.51 -69.55 2.23
CA ASN A 9 -20.55 -70.56 1.74
C ASN A 9 -19.13 -70.15 2.13
N THR A 10 -18.49 -71.10 2.84
CA THR A 10 -17.12 -71.19 3.30
C THR A 10 -16.28 -71.79 2.19
N ILE A 11 -15.11 -71.21 1.87
CA ILE A 11 -14.00 -71.94 1.21
C ILE A 11 -12.65 -71.36 1.71
N ILE A 12 -11.95 -72.11 2.49
CA ILE A 12 -10.63 -72.70 2.47
C ILE A 12 -9.45 -71.77 2.18
N ALA A 13 -8.60 -71.65 3.20
CA ALA A 13 -7.26 -71.10 3.18
C ALA A 13 -6.27 -71.97 2.39
N LEU A 14 -5.46 -71.35 1.55
CA LEU A 14 -4.18 -71.95 1.11
C LEU A 14 -3.09 -70.93 1.43
N GLY A 15 -2.22 -71.31 2.32
CA GLY A 15 -1.03 -70.55 2.68
C GLY A 15 0.04 -70.58 1.61
N LEU A 16 0.65 -69.46 1.33
CA LEU A 16 1.93 -69.39 0.66
C LEU A 16 2.84 -68.49 1.53
N LEU A 17 3.83 -69.12 2.09
CA LEU A 17 4.99 -68.48 2.75
C LEU A 17 5.83 -67.77 1.67
N ALA A 18 6.06 -66.46 1.83
CA ALA A 18 7.12 -65.74 1.14
C ALA A 18 7.98 -65.02 2.19
N PRO A 19 9.28 -64.88 1.97
CA PRO A 19 10.25 -64.58 3.04
C PRO A 19 10.21 -63.11 3.47
N MET A 20 10.42 -62.90 4.77
CA MET A 20 10.71 -61.59 5.39
C MET A 20 11.98 -60.98 4.79
N GLY A 21 11.82 -59.98 3.91
CA GLY A 21 12.90 -59.10 3.55
C GLY A 21 13.00 -57.98 4.61
N LEU A 22 14.14 -57.89 5.27
CA LEU A 22 14.53 -56.78 6.12
C LEU A 22 14.45 -55.48 5.29
N LEU A 23 13.51 -54.60 5.59
CA LEU A 23 13.59 -53.20 5.16
C LEU A 23 14.59 -52.48 6.05
N ALA A 24 15.78 -52.24 5.52
CA ALA A 24 16.69 -51.27 6.07
C ALA A 24 16.08 -49.89 5.98
N GLU A 25 15.82 -49.23 7.09
CA GLU A 25 15.52 -47.80 7.14
C GLU A 25 16.78 -47.05 6.65
N GLY A 26 16.75 -46.70 5.37
CA GLY A 26 17.70 -45.75 4.79
C GLY A 26 17.38 -44.35 5.26
N SER A 27 18.01 -43.87 6.32
CA SER A 27 18.16 -42.45 6.58
C SER A 27 18.86 -41.82 5.38
N THR A 28 18.11 -41.26 4.46
CA THR A 28 18.64 -40.31 3.48
C THR A 28 19.00 -39.02 4.20
N SER A 29 20.23 -38.97 4.71
CA SER A 29 20.87 -37.69 5.01
C SER A 29 20.95 -36.94 3.69
N LEU A 30 20.21 -35.87 3.58
CA LEU A 30 20.37 -34.87 2.52
C LEU A 30 21.79 -34.29 2.68
N ILE A 31 22.76 -34.87 1.95
CA ILE A 31 24.07 -34.24 1.78
C ILE A 31 23.81 -32.93 1.06
N LYS A 32 23.93 -31.82 1.78
CA LYS A 32 23.98 -30.48 1.17
C LYS A 32 25.18 -30.51 0.21
N ASP A 33 24.91 -30.33 -1.08
CA ASP A 33 25.96 -30.13 -2.07
C ASP A 33 26.71 -28.84 -1.70
N PRO A 34 28.02 -28.88 -1.35
CA PRO A 34 28.76 -27.69 -0.93
C PRO A 34 28.98 -26.68 -2.09
N ASN A 35 28.54 -26.98 -3.33
CA ASN A 35 28.66 -26.11 -4.49
C ASN A 35 27.34 -25.49 -4.92
N THR A 36 26.23 -25.72 -4.25
CA THR A 36 25.04 -24.89 -4.43
C THR A 36 25.31 -23.56 -3.75
N THR A 37 25.74 -22.56 -4.50
CA THR A 37 25.57 -21.16 -4.10
C THR A 37 24.07 -20.97 -3.90
N THR A 38 23.63 -21.04 -2.67
CA THR A 38 22.28 -20.58 -2.30
C THR A 38 22.26 -19.12 -2.70
N VAL A 39 21.54 -18.80 -3.77
CA VAL A 39 21.21 -17.40 -4.08
C VAL A 39 20.45 -16.92 -2.86
N GLU A 40 21.11 -16.06 -2.06
CA GLU A 40 20.52 -15.48 -0.88
C GLU A 40 19.33 -14.65 -1.33
N ARG A 41 18.12 -15.07 -0.96
CA ARG A 41 16.90 -14.38 -1.35
C ARG A 41 16.81 -13.11 -0.53
N PRO A 42 16.59 -11.93 -1.17
CA PRO A 42 16.52 -10.68 -0.43
C PRO A 42 15.23 -10.57 0.39
N ASN A 43 15.30 -9.82 1.48
CA ASN A 43 14.13 -9.28 2.14
C ASN A 43 13.45 -8.25 1.24
N ILE A 44 12.15 -8.12 1.34
CA ILE A 44 11.36 -7.20 0.52
C ILE A 44 10.42 -6.39 1.42
N VAL A 45 10.54 -5.07 1.36
CA VAL A 45 9.64 -4.14 2.05
C VAL A 45 8.85 -3.36 1.01
N LEU A 46 7.55 -3.55 0.97
CA LEU A 46 6.62 -2.81 0.13
C LEU A 46 5.92 -1.74 0.97
N VAL A 47 6.30 -0.49 0.78
CA VAL A 47 5.75 0.68 1.46
C VAL A 47 4.72 1.33 0.55
N LEU A 48 3.52 1.53 1.06
CA LEU A 48 2.43 2.15 0.32
C LEU A 48 1.90 3.37 1.09
N ALA A 49 2.05 4.56 0.53
CA ALA A 49 1.34 5.74 0.98
C ALA A 49 -0.12 5.70 0.50
N ASP A 50 -1.01 6.39 1.21
CA ASP A 50 -2.43 6.50 0.91
C ASP A 50 -2.72 7.95 0.49
N ASP A 51 -3.17 8.15 -0.74
CA ASP A 51 -3.51 9.47 -1.31
C ASP A 51 -2.31 10.44 -1.48
N LEU A 52 -1.09 9.94 -1.65
CA LEU A 52 0.08 10.80 -1.88
C LEU A 52 0.15 11.26 -3.35
N GLY A 53 0.19 12.57 -3.57
CA GLY A 53 0.26 13.16 -4.90
C GLY A 53 1.60 12.96 -5.60
N PHE A 54 1.59 13.12 -6.93
CA PHE A 54 2.75 12.87 -7.80
C PHE A 54 3.99 13.70 -7.42
N THR A 55 3.79 14.95 -6.99
CA THR A 55 4.88 15.86 -6.60
C THR A 55 4.92 16.16 -5.10
N ASP A 56 4.54 15.20 -4.24
CA ASP A 56 4.58 15.39 -2.79
C ASP A 56 5.88 14.90 -2.13
N LEU A 57 6.82 14.34 -2.91
CA LEU A 57 8.16 13.97 -2.45
C LEU A 57 9.20 14.98 -2.96
N ALA A 58 10.23 15.30 -2.16
CA ALA A 58 11.27 16.21 -2.60
C ALA A 58 12.02 15.68 -3.82
N SER A 59 12.23 14.38 -3.94
CA SER A 59 12.77 13.71 -5.13
C SER A 59 11.88 13.78 -6.38
N TYR A 60 10.62 14.23 -6.24
CA TYR A 60 9.68 14.48 -7.35
C TYR A 60 9.32 15.96 -7.50
N GLY A 61 9.94 16.87 -6.71
CA GLY A 61 9.80 18.32 -6.86
C GLY A 61 9.08 19.03 -5.73
N SER A 62 8.75 18.34 -4.63
CA SER A 62 8.15 18.96 -3.44
C SER A 62 9.10 19.83 -2.65
N GLU A 63 8.54 20.74 -1.87
CA GLU A 63 9.17 21.47 -0.78
C GLU A 63 9.13 20.68 0.55
N ILE A 64 8.34 19.61 0.60
CA ILE A 64 8.17 18.77 1.78
C ILE A 64 9.45 17.98 2.04
N SER A 65 9.90 17.96 3.28
CA SER A 65 11.09 17.22 3.70
C SER A 65 10.82 15.72 3.76
N THR A 66 11.48 14.95 2.86
CA THR A 66 11.35 13.48 2.80
C THR A 66 12.72 12.79 2.72
N PRO A 67 13.63 13.05 3.70
CA PRO A 67 15.04 12.65 3.60
C PRO A 67 15.24 11.14 3.45
N THR A 68 14.38 10.31 4.04
CA THR A 68 14.45 8.84 3.94
C THR A 68 14.09 8.39 2.54
N ILE A 69 12.93 8.82 2.02
CA ILE A 69 12.46 8.43 0.67
C ILE A 69 13.39 9.00 -0.39
N ASP A 70 13.93 10.21 -0.20
CA ASP A 70 14.91 10.81 -1.10
C ASP A 70 16.25 10.06 -1.10
N ALA A 71 16.66 9.50 0.05
CA ALA A 71 17.83 8.63 0.11
C ALA A 71 17.60 7.33 -0.65
N LEU A 72 16.39 6.75 -0.55
CA LEU A 72 16.00 5.58 -1.35
C LEU A 72 16.01 5.92 -2.86
N ALA A 73 15.46 7.07 -3.26
CA ALA A 73 15.48 7.52 -4.66
C ALA A 73 16.92 7.68 -5.21
N ARG A 74 17.84 8.22 -4.39
CA ARG A 74 19.27 8.31 -4.76
C ARG A 74 19.97 6.96 -4.87
N GLN A 75 19.54 5.97 -4.10
CA GLN A 75 20.13 4.63 -4.08
C GLN A 75 19.50 3.68 -5.08
N GLY A 76 18.38 4.04 -5.68
CA GLY A 76 17.58 3.18 -6.50
C GLY A 76 17.14 3.80 -7.83
N VAL A 77 16.00 3.35 -8.30
CA VAL A 77 15.35 3.77 -9.54
C VAL A 77 14.02 4.45 -9.21
N SER A 78 13.84 5.68 -9.68
CA SER A 78 12.59 6.41 -9.62
C SER A 78 11.84 6.34 -10.95
N PHE A 79 10.59 5.89 -10.91
CA PHE A 79 9.76 5.77 -12.10
C PHE A 79 8.95 7.05 -12.29
N THR A 80 9.09 7.67 -13.44
CA THR A 80 8.38 8.91 -13.76
C THR A 80 7.05 8.69 -14.47
N ASN A 81 6.74 7.45 -14.84
CA ASN A 81 5.57 7.08 -15.63
C ASN A 81 4.88 5.80 -15.09
N TYR A 82 4.77 5.74 -13.74
CA TYR A 82 4.07 4.64 -13.06
C TYR A 82 2.66 5.07 -12.70
N HIS A 83 1.70 4.16 -12.92
CA HIS A 83 0.29 4.40 -12.76
C HIS A 83 -0.39 3.37 -11.86
N THR A 84 -1.46 3.80 -11.23
CA THR A 84 -2.36 3.00 -10.39
C THR A 84 -3.80 3.21 -10.84
N ALA A 85 -4.78 2.58 -10.18
CA ALA A 85 -6.16 3.01 -10.33
C ALA A 85 -6.36 4.40 -9.68
N ALA A 86 -7.45 5.06 -10.02
CA ALA A 86 -7.75 6.39 -9.49
C ALA A 86 -8.30 6.36 -8.04
N ASN A 87 -8.24 5.22 -7.34
CA ASN A 87 -8.65 5.06 -5.94
C ASN A 87 -8.05 3.82 -5.27
N CYS A 88 -8.15 3.78 -3.94
CA CYS A 88 -7.38 2.90 -3.04
C CYS A 88 -7.58 1.41 -3.28
N ALA A 89 -8.79 0.87 -3.08
CA ALA A 89 -9.01 -0.58 -3.07
C ALA A 89 -8.67 -1.25 -4.41
N PRO A 90 -9.04 -0.71 -5.59
CA PRO A 90 -8.61 -1.25 -6.88
C PRO A 90 -7.09 -1.31 -7.04
N SER A 91 -6.38 -0.23 -6.67
CA SER A 91 -4.92 -0.18 -6.73
C SER A 91 -4.27 -1.22 -5.83
N ARG A 92 -4.74 -1.35 -4.59
CA ARG A 92 -4.26 -2.36 -3.63
C ARG A 92 -4.50 -3.79 -4.12
N ALA A 93 -5.66 -4.05 -4.75
CA ALA A 93 -5.94 -5.35 -5.38
C ALA A 93 -4.96 -5.66 -6.51
N MET A 94 -4.73 -4.70 -7.42
CA MET A 94 -3.79 -4.87 -8.54
C MET A 94 -2.35 -5.06 -8.04
N LEU A 95 -1.92 -4.25 -7.08
CA LEU A 95 -0.57 -4.26 -6.53
C LEU A 95 -0.24 -5.60 -5.84
N LEU A 96 -1.19 -6.17 -5.08
CA LEU A 96 -0.96 -7.41 -4.33
C LEU A 96 -1.21 -8.69 -5.13
N THR A 97 -1.86 -8.61 -6.29
CA THR A 97 -2.22 -9.80 -7.08
C THR A 97 -1.63 -9.84 -8.48
N GLY A 98 -1.16 -8.71 -9.01
CA GLY A 98 -0.75 -8.60 -10.41
C GLY A 98 -1.90 -8.78 -11.41
N VAL A 99 -3.16 -8.72 -10.97
CA VAL A 99 -4.38 -8.93 -11.74
C VAL A 99 -5.19 -7.65 -11.83
N ASP A 100 -5.85 -7.41 -12.96
CA ASP A 100 -6.77 -6.29 -13.14
C ASP A 100 -7.82 -6.22 -12.03
N ALA A 101 -8.12 -5.01 -11.55
CA ALA A 101 -9.01 -4.79 -10.41
C ALA A 101 -10.41 -5.39 -10.58
N HIS A 102 -10.98 -5.33 -11.81
CA HIS A 102 -12.28 -5.94 -12.10
C HIS A 102 -12.21 -7.47 -11.99
N LEU A 103 -11.17 -8.09 -12.55
CA LEU A 103 -10.97 -9.53 -12.48
C LEU A 103 -10.67 -9.99 -11.06
N ALA A 104 -10.06 -9.13 -10.24
CA ALA A 104 -9.84 -9.36 -8.81
C ALA A 104 -11.09 -9.14 -7.95
N GLY A 105 -12.20 -8.63 -8.52
CA GLY A 105 -13.47 -8.38 -7.82
C GLY A 105 -13.57 -6.99 -7.16
N VAL A 106 -12.58 -6.12 -7.36
CA VAL A 106 -12.45 -4.81 -6.68
C VAL A 106 -12.35 -3.66 -7.69
N PRO A 107 -13.37 -3.40 -8.51
CA PRO A 107 -13.32 -2.38 -9.57
C PRO A 107 -13.45 -0.95 -9.03
N ASN A 108 -13.92 -0.80 -7.80
CA ASN A 108 -14.07 0.46 -7.07
C ASN A 108 -13.98 0.19 -5.56
N ILE A 109 -13.90 1.24 -4.77
CA ILE A 109 -14.04 1.13 -3.32
C ILE A 109 -15.46 0.61 -2.99
N PRO A 110 -15.61 -0.25 -1.97
CA PRO A 110 -16.91 -0.85 -1.66
C PRO A 110 -17.98 0.17 -1.30
N GLU A 111 -17.61 1.30 -0.70
CA GLU A 111 -18.48 2.40 -0.28
C GLU A 111 -19.16 3.11 -1.45
N MET A 112 -18.61 3.02 -2.66
CA MET A 112 -19.14 3.65 -3.87
C MET A 112 -19.80 2.67 -4.83
N LEU A 113 -19.78 1.37 -4.54
CA LEU A 113 -20.43 0.37 -5.40
C LEU A 113 -21.95 0.42 -5.27
N ALA A 114 -22.62 0.68 -6.39
CA ALA A 114 -24.07 0.67 -6.42
C ALA A 114 -24.61 -0.76 -6.18
N PRO A 115 -25.74 -0.92 -5.45
CA PRO A 115 -26.28 -2.24 -5.11
C PRO A 115 -26.53 -3.16 -6.30
N GLN A 116 -26.89 -2.61 -7.48
CA GLN A 116 -27.07 -3.35 -8.71
C GLN A 116 -25.75 -3.89 -9.28
N GLN A 117 -24.62 -3.22 -9.06
CA GLN A 117 -23.28 -3.66 -9.49
C GLN A 117 -22.81 -4.86 -8.67
N GLN A 118 -23.09 -4.89 -7.37
CA GLN A 118 -22.67 -5.94 -6.43
C GLN A 118 -23.24 -7.32 -6.77
N ARG A 119 -24.21 -7.41 -7.71
CA ARG A 119 -24.72 -8.70 -8.22
C ARG A 119 -23.76 -9.40 -9.18
N HIS A 120 -22.74 -8.70 -9.68
CA HIS A 120 -21.76 -9.21 -10.62
C HIS A 120 -20.48 -9.64 -9.90
N ALA A 121 -19.93 -10.80 -10.27
CA ALA A 121 -18.73 -11.38 -9.64
C ALA A 121 -17.51 -10.46 -9.68
N HIS A 122 -17.44 -9.57 -10.68
CA HIS A 122 -16.35 -8.61 -10.84
C HIS A 122 -16.57 -7.28 -10.10
N TYR A 123 -17.68 -7.14 -9.35
CA TYR A 123 -18.06 -5.91 -8.63
C TYR A 123 -18.42 -6.20 -7.17
N GLN A 124 -17.51 -6.87 -6.47
CA GLN A 124 -17.73 -7.26 -5.08
C GLN A 124 -17.21 -6.21 -4.07
N GLY A 125 -16.27 -5.35 -4.48
CA GLY A 125 -15.58 -4.42 -3.59
C GLY A 125 -14.66 -5.07 -2.57
N VAL A 126 -14.50 -6.39 -2.67
CA VAL A 126 -13.61 -7.20 -1.82
C VAL A 126 -12.79 -8.16 -2.68
N LEU A 127 -11.59 -8.49 -2.22
CA LEU A 127 -10.67 -9.35 -2.96
C LEU A 127 -11.27 -10.74 -3.19
N GLY A 128 -11.42 -11.12 -4.45
CA GLY A 128 -11.99 -12.38 -4.88
C GLY A 128 -11.17 -13.60 -4.44
N SER A 129 -11.82 -14.74 -4.29
CA SER A 129 -11.11 -16.01 -4.05
C SER A 129 -10.43 -16.56 -5.31
N ASN A 130 -10.73 -15.98 -6.47
CA ASN A 130 -10.17 -16.34 -7.79
C ASN A 130 -8.80 -15.71 -8.06
N VAL A 131 -8.21 -14.98 -7.12
CA VAL A 131 -6.86 -14.41 -7.21
C VAL A 131 -5.98 -14.90 -6.07
N VAL A 132 -4.66 -14.87 -6.28
CA VAL A 132 -3.64 -15.21 -5.28
C VAL A 132 -2.81 -13.97 -5.02
N THR A 133 -2.55 -13.66 -3.77
CA THR A 133 -1.69 -12.54 -3.40
C THR A 133 -0.21 -12.92 -3.53
N VAL A 134 0.63 -11.94 -3.77
CA VAL A 134 2.09 -12.11 -3.74
C VAL A 134 2.56 -12.66 -2.38
N ALA A 135 1.92 -12.25 -1.27
CA ALA A 135 2.21 -12.76 0.06
C ALA A 135 1.99 -14.28 0.15
N THR A 136 0.84 -14.80 -0.35
CA THR A 136 0.57 -16.25 -0.39
C THR A 136 1.65 -17.02 -1.18
N LEU A 137 2.16 -16.44 -2.26
CA LEU A 137 3.17 -17.11 -3.10
C LEU A 137 4.54 -17.11 -2.41
N LEU A 138 4.88 -16.03 -1.72
CA LEU A 138 6.13 -15.90 -0.97
C LEU A 138 6.13 -16.78 0.29
N GLU A 139 5.03 -16.80 1.04
CA GLU A 139 4.84 -17.73 2.17
C GLU A 139 5.05 -19.19 1.74
N GLY A 140 4.48 -19.57 0.58
CA GLY A 140 4.61 -20.92 0.03
C GLY A 140 6.03 -21.36 -0.32
N VAL A 141 7.00 -20.46 -0.34
CA VAL A 141 8.41 -20.72 -0.60
C VAL A 141 9.34 -20.39 0.58
N GLY A 142 8.78 -20.14 1.76
CA GLY A 142 9.49 -19.95 3.02
C GLY A 142 9.89 -18.52 3.34
N TYR A 143 9.24 -17.50 2.76
CA TYR A 143 9.31 -16.15 3.29
C TYR A 143 8.42 -16.01 4.51
N HIS A 144 8.86 -15.31 5.53
CA HIS A 144 7.96 -14.71 6.49
C HIS A 144 7.20 -13.57 5.84
N THR A 145 5.92 -13.40 6.17
CA THR A 145 5.06 -12.43 5.50
C THR A 145 4.31 -11.59 6.51
N TYR A 146 4.57 -10.29 6.50
CA TYR A 146 4.06 -9.35 7.48
C TYR A 146 3.23 -8.24 6.85
N MET A 147 2.20 -7.79 7.55
CA MET A 147 1.43 -6.62 7.16
C MET A 147 1.09 -5.76 8.37
N ALA A 148 1.43 -4.47 8.29
CA ALA A 148 1.01 -3.48 9.26
C ALA A 148 0.43 -2.25 8.54
N GLY A 149 -0.91 -2.01 8.64
CA GLY A 149 -1.55 -0.85 8.06
C GLY A 149 -2.92 -1.07 7.40
N LYS A 150 -3.27 -0.19 6.47
CA LYS A 150 -4.57 -0.20 5.77
C LYS A 150 -4.67 -1.35 4.78
N TRP A 151 -5.70 -2.18 4.95
CA TRP A 151 -6.02 -3.30 4.05
C TRP A 151 -6.98 -2.90 2.94
N HIS A 152 -8.18 -2.49 3.26
CA HIS A 152 -9.26 -2.02 2.37
C HIS A 152 -9.62 -2.99 1.23
N LEU A 153 -9.43 -4.32 1.43
CA LEU A 153 -9.76 -5.36 0.46
C LEU A 153 -10.79 -6.36 0.99
N GLY A 154 -11.50 -5.99 2.06
CA GLY A 154 -12.57 -6.73 2.68
C GLY A 154 -12.27 -7.18 4.10
N ALA A 155 -13.35 -7.40 4.85
CA ALA A 155 -13.37 -7.96 6.21
C ALA A 155 -14.21 -9.24 6.25
N GLY A 156 -14.11 -9.99 7.33
CA GLY A 156 -14.83 -11.23 7.54
C GLY A 156 -14.10 -12.48 7.01
N PRO A 157 -14.73 -13.64 7.08
CA PRO A 157 -14.09 -14.93 6.78
C PRO A 157 -13.47 -14.98 5.38
N GLY A 158 -12.20 -15.37 5.31
CA GLY A 158 -11.45 -15.50 4.05
C GLY A 158 -11.05 -14.17 3.39
N LYS A 159 -11.25 -13.03 4.06
CA LYS A 159 -11.03 -11.69 3.49
C LYS A 159 -9.90 -10.90 4.15
N LEU A 160 -9.61 -11.18 5.42
CA LEU A 160 -8.55 -10.51 6.16
C LEU A 160 -7.16 -10.90 5.65
N PRO A 161 -6.13 -10.06 5.80
CA PRO A 161 -4.80 -10.34 5.28
C PRO A 161 -4.17 -11.61 5.88
N SER A 162 -4.44 -11.93 7.15
CA SER A 162 -4.02 -13.21 7.77
C SER A 162 -4.57 -14.47 7.06
N GLN A 163 -5.62 -14.32 6.25
CA GLN A 163 -6.21 -15.39 5.44
C GLN A 163 -5.83 -15.26 3.95
N ARG A 164 -4.92 -14.35 3.65
CA ARG A 164 -4.46 -14.00 2.29
C ARG A 164 -2.94 -14.05 2.18
N GLY A 165 -2.30 -14.89 3.02
CA GLY A 165 -0.88 -15.21 2.94
C GLY A 165 0.03 -14.29 3.78
N PHE A 166 -0.52 -13.53 4.73
CA PHE A 166 0.28 -12.81 5.71
C PHE A 166 0.27 -13.55 7.05
N GLU A 167 1.45 -13.96 7.52
CA GLU A 167 1.68 -14.69 8.76
C GLU A 167 1.36 -13.85 10.01
N ARG A 168 1.84 -12.60 10.02
CA ARG A 168 1.57 -11.65 11.09
C ARG A 168 0.93 -10.39 10.53
N THR A 169 -0.10 -9.92 11.20
CA THR A 169 -0.86 -8.77 10.71
C THR A 169 -1.32 -7.85 11.82
N VAL A 170 -1.28 -6.54 11.56
CA VAL A 170 -2.13 -5.56 12.21
C VAL A 170 -2.76 -4.69 11.11
N ALA A 171 -4.07 -4.78 10.94
CA ALA A 171 -4.72 -4.29 9.74
C ALA A 171 -5.97 -3.46 10.03
N LEU A 172 -6.05 -2.25 9.43
CA LEU A 172 -7.29 -1.50 9.29
C LEU A 172 -8.04 -2.03 8.08
N ALA A 173 -9.21 -2.64 8.29
CA ALA A 173 -10.02 -3.19 7.21
C ALA A 173 -10.79 -2.12 6.42
N ASP A 174 -11.03 -0.98 7.03
CA ASP A 174 -11.81 0.15 6.52
C ASP A 174 -11.01 1.01 5.51
N PRO A 175 -11.69 1.93 4.78
CA PRO A 175 -11.04 2.82 3.80
C PRO A 175 -10.09 3.86 4.44
N GLY A 176 -10.18 4.07 5.76
CA GLY A 176 -9.39 5.00 6.55
C GLY A 176 -9.95 5.09 7.97
N ALA A 177 -9.21 5.74 8.85
CA ALA A 177 -9.60 6.00 10.23
C ALA A 177 -8.84 7.21 10.79
N ASP A 178 -9.22 7.67 11.97
CA ASP A 178 -8.47 8.66 12.74
C ASP A 178 -7.04 8.19 13.00
N ASN A 179 -6.07 9.10 12.95
CA ASN A 179 -4.65 8.78 13.10
C ASN A 179 -4.20 8.74 14.57
N TRP A 180 -5.04 9.15 15.51
CA TRP A 180 -4.76 9.22 16.94
C TRP A 180 -5.65 8.32 17.78
N GLU A 181 -6.77 7.81 17.21
CA GLU A 181 -7.79 7.07 17.96
C GLU A 181 -8.41 5.98 17.10
N GLN A 182 -8.98 4.95 17.73
CA GLN A 182 -9.77 3.93 17.04
C GLN A 182 -11.17 4.47 16.66
N LYS A 183 -11.20 5.52 15.86
CA LYS A 183 -12.38 6.29 15.51
C LYS A 183 -12.59 6.28 14.00
N PRO A 184 -13.82 6.01 13.50
CA PRO A 184 -14.10 6.04 12.09
C PRO A 184 -14.11 7.49 11.57
N TYR A 185 -13.77 7.68 10.30
CA TYR A 185 -13.84 8.99 9.65
C TYR A 185 -15.10 9.16 8.78
N LEU A 186 -15.79 8.06 8.47
CA LEU A 186 -17.07 8.05 7.75
C LEU A 186 -18.21 7.63 8.68
N PRO A 187 -19.37 8.31 8.66
CA PRO A 187 -20.51 8.02 9.54
C PRO A 187 -21.21 6.68 9.24
N ILE A 188 -20.88 6.02 8.15
CA ILE A 188 -21.37 4.67 7.82
C ILE A 188 -20.75 3.58 8.70
N TYR A 189 -19.60 3.86 9.31
CA TYR A 189 -18.91 2.95 10.23
C TYR A 189 -19.20 3.32 11.69
N LYS A 190 -19.48 2.33 12.53
CA LYS A 190 -19.72 2.52 13.97
C LYS A 190 -18.42 2.64 14.76
N LYS A 191 -17.35 1.99 14.27
CA LYS A 191 -15.99 2.01 14.83
C LYS A 191 -14.99 1.87 13.69
N ALA A 192 -13.73 2.20 13.91
CA ALA A 192 -12.66 1.81 13.01
C ALA A 192 -12.33 0.32 13.26
N ASN A 193 -12.38 -0.49 12.19
CA ASN A 193 -12.29 -1.94 12.29
C ASN A 193 -10.84 -2.39 12.13
N TRP A 194 -10.15 -2.52 13.26
CA TRP A 194 -8.79 -3.03 13.34
C TRP A 194 -8.78 -4.50 13.72
N TYR A 195 -7.85 -5.25 13.09
CA TYR A 195 -7.62 -6.67 13.33
C TYR A 195 -6.14 -6.94 13.52
N ALA A 196 -5.78 -7.82 14.45
CA ALA A 196 -4.44 -8.38 14.60
C ALA A 196 -4.53 -9.90 14.41
N ASP A 197 -3.73 -10.45 13.51
CA ASP A 197 -3.68 -11.88 13.17
C ASP A 197 -5.07 -12.52 12.94
N GLY A 198 -6.02 -11.71 12.42
CA GLY A 198 -7.38 -12.15 12.10
C GLY A 198 -8.43 -11.89 13.17
N GLU A 199 -8.05 -11.50 14.37
CA GLU A 199 -8.93 -11.19 15.49
C GLU A 199 -9.13 -9.68 15.65
N GLU A 200 -10.30 -9.24 16.19
CA GLU A 200 -10.54 -7.82 16.49
C GLU A 200 -9.47 -7.28 17.42
N HIS A 201 -8.94 -6.11 17.09
CA HIS A 201 -7.84 -5.48 17.81
C HIS A 201 -8.24 -4.12 18.39
N GLN A 202 -7.77 -3.84 19.62
CA GLN A 202 -7.89 -2.54 20.25
C GLN A 202 -6.57 -1.80 20.16
N LEU A 203 -6.62 -0.56 19.67
CA LEU A 203 -5.44 0.29 19.57
C LEU A 203 -4.99 0.79 20.96
N PRO A 204 -3.68 1.00 21.18
CA PRO A 204 -3.18 1.56 22.43
C PRO A 204 -3.61 3.03 22.60
N GLU A 205 -3.57 3.55 23.83
CA GLU A 205 -3.98 4.92 24.15
C GLU A 205 -3.05 5.98 23.55
N ASP A 206 -1.76 5.65 23.39
CA ASP A 206 -0.71 6.49 22.81
C ASP A 206 -0.56 6.30 21.29
N PHE A 207 -1.58 5.76 20.64
CA PHE A 207 -1.57 5.49 19.21
C PHE A 207 -1.34 6.77 18.38
N TYR A 208 -0.37 6.69 17.47
CA TYR A 208 -0.25 7.53 16.27
C TYR A 208 0.05 6.61 15.09
N SER A 209 -0.79 6.65 14.05
CA SER A 209 -0.83 5.61 13.01
C SER A 209 0.53 5.30 12.40
N SER A 210 1.26 6.31 11.89
CA SER A 210 2.55 6.08 11.21
C SER A 210 3.61 5.47 12.13
N GLY A 211 3.66 5.93 13.41
CA GLY A 211 4.57 5.36 14.40
C GLY A 211 4.24 3.92 14.74
N PHE A 212 2.97 3.68 15.07
CA PHE A 212 2.47 2.36 15.46
C PHE A 212 2.69 1.30 14.36
N LEU A 213 2.44 1.64 13.09
CA LEU A 213 2.58 0.69 11.98
C LEU A 213 4.04 0.27 11.79
N VAL A 214 4.98 1.20 11.94
CA VAL A 214 6.42 0.91 11.89
C VAL A 214 6.85 0.07 13.10
N ASP A 215 6.39 0.41 14.31
CA ASP A 215 6.69 -0.38 15.52
C ASP A 215 6.21 -1.82 15.38
N LYS A 216 5.01 -2.03 14.84
CA LYS A 216 4.48 -3.38 14.57
C LYS A 216 5.26 -4.11 13.48
N THR A 217 5.70 -3.42 12.45
CA THR A 217 6.53 -4.02 11.40
C THR A 217 7.87 -4.50 11.98
N ILE A 218 8.51 -3.69 12.82
CA ILE A 218 9.74 -4.04 13.51
C ILE A 218 9.51 -5.25 14.46
N GLU A 219 8.44 -5.21 15.26
CA GLU A 219 8.06 -6.33 16.15
C GLU A 219 7.89 -7.65 15.38
N PHE A 220 7.24 -7.60 14.20
CA PHE A 220 7.04 -8.78 13.38
C PHE A 220 8.35 -9.31 12.79
N ILE A 221 9.24 -8.45 12.32
CA ILE A 221 10.57 -8.85 11.84
C ILE A 221 11.37 -9.47 12.98
N ASP A 222 11.35 -8.87 14.19
CA ASP A 222 12.04 -9.41 15.36
C ASP A 222 11.51 -10.79 15.80
N SER A 223 10.23 -11.07 15.59
CA SER A 223 9.60 -12.32 16.04
C SER A 223 10.17 -13.59 15.39
N ASN A 224 10.80 -13.46 14.22
CA ASN A 224 11.40 -14.55 13.45
C ASN A 224 12.93 -14.37 13.27
N GLU A 225 13.53 -13.56 14.14
CA GLU A 225 14.98 -13.31 14.10
C GLU A 225 15.79 -14.60 14.21
N GLY A 226 16.79 -14.77 13.35
CA GLY A 226 17.83 -15.78 13.45
C GLY A 226 17.47 -17.15 12.87
N ASP A 227 16.30 -17.32 12.24
CA ASP A 227 15.96 -18.57 11.55
C ASP A 227 16.53 -18.66 10.12
N GLY A 228 17.07 -17.54 9.61
CA GLY A 228 17.71 -17.46 8.30
C GLY A 228 16.73 -17.42 7.12
N GLN A 229 15.43 -17.23 7.37
CA GLN A 229 14.43 -17.05 6.31
C GLN A 229 14.31 -15.57 5.93
N PRO A 230 14.13 -15.25 4.65
CA PRO A 230 13.85 -13.89 4.22
C PRO A 230 12.41 -13.49 4.59
N PHE A 231 12.15 -12.18 4.64
CA PHE A 231 10.79 -11.68 4.88
C PHE A 231 10.26 -10.79 3.74
N PHE A 232 8.95 -10.77 3.63
CA PHE A 232 8.17 -9.80 2.87
C PHE A 232 7.31 -8.99 3.85
N ALA A 233 7.58 -7.70 3.98
CA ALA A 233 6.81 -6.79 4.81
C ALA A 233 6.02 -5.80 3.93
N TYR A 234 4.69 -5.83 4.03
CA TYR A 234 3.80 -4.85 3.42
C TYR A 234 3.39 -3.82 4.46
N VAL A 235 3.79 -2.57 4.24
CA VAL A 235 3.60 -1.45 5.17
C VAL A 235 2.72 -0.38 4.50
N PRO A 236 1.40 -0.60 4.40
CA PRO A 236 0.45 0.36 3.84
C PRO A 236 0.04 1.38 4.91
N PHE A 237 0.68 2.54 4.89
CA PHE A 237 0.34 3.64 5.79
C PHE A 237 -1.12 4.11 5.60
N GLN A 238 -1.69 4.76 6.60
CA GLN A 238 -2.88 5.60 6.44
C GLN A 238 -2.52 7.01 5.96
N ALA A 239 -1.27 7.42 6.15
CA ALA A 239 -0.77 8.71 5.69
C ALA A 239 -0.68 8.70 4.13
N VAL A 240 -1.23 9.70 3.48
CA VAL A 240 -1.72 10.98 3.98
C VAL A 240 -3.24 11.14 3.80
N HIS A 241 -3.98 10.04 3.87
CA HIS A 241 -5.44 10.01 3.73
C HIS A 241 -6.14 10.81 4.84
N MET A 242 -7.31 11.36 4.53
CA MET A 242 -8.15 12.04 5.52
C MET A 242 -8.65 11.09 6.64
N PRO A 243 -8.80 11.59 7.87
CA PRO A 243 -8.49 12.91 8.36
C PRO A 243 -6.98 13.15 8.34
N VAL A 244 -6.56 14.25 7.69
CA VAL A 244 -5.14 14.61 7.64
C VAL A 244 -4.72 15.15 9.00
N GLN A 245 -3.84 14.43 9.68
CA GLN A 245 -3.45 14.68 11.06
C GLN A 245 -1.97 14.39 11.27
N ALA A 246 -1.27 15.23 12.03
CA ALA A 246 0.15 15.07 12.32
C ALA A 246 0.51 15.60 13.72
N PRO A 247 1.65 15.18 14.31
CA PRO A 247 2.16 15.77 15.53
C PRO A 247 2.49 17.26 15.34
N GLN A 248 2.28 18.06 16.40
CA GLN A 248 2.42 19.53 16.36
C GLN A 248 3.79 19.97 15.88
N GLU A 249 4.85 19.29 16.30
CA GLU A 249 6.22 19.60 15.95
C GLU A 249 6.50 19.53 14.44
N TYR A 250 5.77 18.71 13.69
CA TYR A 250 5.85 18.70 12.23
C TYR A 250 4.99 19.81 11.63
N ILE A 251 3.78 20.06 12.17
CA ILE A 251 2.91 21.13 11.68
C ILE A 251 3.62 22.49 11.77
N ASP A 252 4.30 22.75 12.88
CA ASP A 252 5.01 24.01 13.13
C ASP A 252 6.08 24.33 12.08
N ARG A 253 6.68 23.30 11.46
CA ARG A 253 7.71 23.45 10.40
C ARG A 253 7.15 24.02 9.11
N TYR A 254 5.86 23.78 8.84
CA TYR A 254 5.20 24.18 7.60
C TYR A 254 4.28 25.39 7.76
N MET A 255 4.14 25.93 8.97
CA MET A 255 3.39 27.18 9.17
C MET A 255 4.06 28.33 8.41
N GLY A 256 3.27 29.02 7.56
CA GLY A 256 3.75 30.10 6.70
C GLY A 256 4.31 29.67 5.32
N VAL A 257 4.63 28.38 5.13
CA VAL A 257 5.18 27.87 3.85
C VAL A 257 4.17 28.02 2.70
N TYR A 258 2.88 27.91 2.98
CA TYR A 258 1.81 27.89 1.98
C TYR A 258 1.03 29.21 1.86
N ASP A 259 1.53 30.28 2.45
CA ASP A 259 0.86 31.60 2.47
C ASP A 259 0.72 32.24 1.08
N GLN A 260 1.55 31.83 0.11
CA GLN A 260 1.45 32.26 -1.29
C GLN A 260 0.38 31.48 -2.10
N GLY A 261 -0.20 30.44 -1.50
CA GLY A 261 -1.29 29.64 -2.02
C GLY A 261 -0.91 28.63 -3.10
N TRP A 262 -1.93 27.95 -3.56
CA TRP A 262 -1.79 26.81 -4.46
C TRP A 262 -1.28 27.16 -5.86
N THR A 263 -1.58 28.35 -6.39
CA THR A 263 -1.10 28.75 -7.72
C THR A 263 0.41 28.91 -7.76
N ALA A 264 0.99 29.56 -6.75
CA ALA A 264 2.43 29.67 -6.59
C ALA A 264 3.07 28.30 -6.39
N LEU A 265 2.51 27.50 -5.46
CA LEU A 265 3.03 26.16 -5.15
C LEU A 265 3.03 25.24 -6.39
N ARG A 266 1.96 25.25 -7.19
CA ARG A 266 1.89 24.46 -8.44
C ARG A 266 3.02 24.82 -9.40
N THR A 267 3.28 26.11 -9.55
CA THR A 267 4.34 26.60 -10.45
C THR A 267 5.73 26.20 -9.94
N GLU A 268 5.97 26.35 -8.64
CA GLU A 268 7.23 25.95 -8.04
C GLU A 268 7.49 24.45 -8.16
N ARG A 269 6.49 23.62 -7.88
CA ARG A 269 6.60 22.16 -8.00
C ARG A 269 6.82 21.72 -9.45
N LEU A 270 6.15 22.34 -10.43
CA LEU A 270 6.43 22.11 -11.85
C LEU A 270 7.89 22.43 -12.20
N THR A 271 8.37 23.61 -11.78
CA THR A 271 9.76 24.03 -12.05
C THR A 271 10.75 23.00 -11.49
N ARG A 272 10.59 22.63 -10.23
CA ARG A 272 11.48 21.62 -9.59
C ARG A 272 11.37 20.25 -10.26
N ALA A 273 10.17 19.81 -10.64
CA ALA A 273 9.97 18.52 -11.33
C ALA A 273 10.64 18.49 -12.72
N ILE A 274 10.66 19.64 -13.43
CA ILE A 274 11.40 19.81 -14.69
C ILE A 274 12.92 19.74 -14.41
N ASP A 275 13.42 20.48 -13.43
CA ASP A 275 14.84 20.54 -13.08
C ASP A 275 15.36 19.15 -12.66
N LEU A 276 14.55 18.35 -11.99
CA LEU A 276 14.85 16.95 -11.62
C LEU A 276 14.67 15.96 -12.78
N GLY A 277 14.12 16.39 -13.91
CA GLY A 277 13.82 15.54 -15.05
C GLY A 277 12.67 14.55 -14.84
N ILE A 278 11.83 14.79 -13.81
CA ILE A 278 10.65 13.98 -13.48
C ILE A 278 9.55 14.17 -14.54
N VAL A 279 9.43 15.39 -15.05
CA VAL A 279 8.54 15.69 -16.19
C VAL A 279 9.37 16.37 -17.31
N PRO A 280 8.94 16.28 -18.58
CA PRO A 280 9.58 16.98 -19.69
C PRO A 280 9.63 18.50 -19.50
N ALA A 281 10.63 19.15 -20.09
CA ALA A 281 10.82 20.61 -19.97
C ALA A 281 9.68 21.43 -20.60
N ASP A 282 8.95 20.86 -21.55
CA ASP A 282 7.80 21.45 -22.23
C ASP A 282 6.45 21.06 -21.59
N SER A 283 6.47 20.47 -20.39
CA SER A 283 5.25 20.11 -19.68
C SER A 283 4.39 21.34 -19.37
N ALA A 284 3.18 21.31 -19.84
CA ALA A 284 2.21 22.39 -19.58
C ALA A 284 1.52 22.19 -18.23
N MET A 285 1.31 23.30 -17.51
CA MET A 285 0.43 23.30 -16.33
C MET A 285 -1.02 23.16 -16.77
N VAL A 286 -1.70 22.13 -16.26
CA VAL A 286 -3.14 21.96 -16.54
C VAL A 286 -3.95 22.80 -15.57
N THR A 287 -4.81 23.67 -16.10
CA THR A 287 -5.80 24.42 -15.29
C THR A 287 -7.07 23.59 -15.15
N MET A 288 -7.52 23.38 -13.92
CA MET A 288 -8.73 22.63 -13.61
C MET A 288 -9.83 23.56 -13.13
N ALA A 289 -11.07 23.32 -13.55
CA ALA A 289 -12.23 24.11 -13.13
C ALA A 289 -12.48 24.07 -11.61
N SER A 290 -11.99 23.03 -10.95
CA SER A 290 -12.07 22.85 -9.49
C SER A 290 -10.99 23.60 -8.70
N THR A 291 -9.99 24.20 -9.38
CA THR A 291 -8.98 25.04 -8.72
C THR A 291 -9.53 26.44 -8.54
N GLY A 292 -9.72 26.85 -7.29
CA GLY A 292 -10.25 28.17 -6.94
C GLY A 292 -9.23 29.29 -7.20
N ASP A 293 -9.73 30.53 -7.13
CA ASP A 293 -8.90 31.74 -7.17
C ASP A 293 -8.40 32.08 -5.76
N TRP A 294 -7.10 31.91 -5.54
CA TRP A 294 -6.46 32.25 -4.26
C TRP A 294 -6.65 33.72 -3.88
N ASP A 295 -6.58 34.63 -4.86
CA ASP A 295 -6.63 36.07 -4.59
C ASP A 295 -8.04 36.54 -4.22
N ALA A 296 -9.07 35.79 -4.56
CA ALA A 296 -10.44 36.05 -4.16
C ALA A 296 -10.73 35.70 -2.68
N LEU A 297 -9.85 34.94 -2.01
CA LEU A 297 -10.03 34.56 -0.61
C LEU A 297 -9.74 35.73 0.35
N THR A 298 -10.51 35.78 1.44
CA THR A 298 -10.20 36.67 2.57
C THR A 298 -8.92 36.23 3.29
N PRO A 299 -8.26 37.15 4.04
CA PRO A 299 -7.07 36.76 4.82
C PRO A 299 -7.30 35.57 5.77
N LYS A 300 -8.50 35.45 6.35
CA LYS A 300 -8.85 34.34 7.23
C LYS A 300 -8.96 33.03 6.47
N GLU A 301 -9.58 33.02 5.30
CA GLU A 301 -9.68 31.83 4.43
C GLU A 301 -8.30 31.41 3.92
N LYS A 302 -7.47 32.37 3.48
CA LYS A 302 -6.08 32.09 3.08
C LYS A 302 -5.29 31.40 4.19
N ALA A 303 -5.37 31.93 5.43
CA ALA A 303 -4.69 31.35 6.58
C ALA A 303 -5.21 29.94 6.88
N TYR A 304 -6.52 29.71 6.75
CA TYR A 304 -7.12 28.39 6.98
C TYR A 304 -6.66 27.38 5.94
N GLU A 305 -6.73 27.72 4.67
CA GLU A 305 -6.30 26.86 3.56
C GLU A 305 -4.79 26.56 3.63
N ALA A 306 -3.97 27.59 3.90
CA ALA A 306 -2.52 27.40 4.10
C ALA A 306 -2.22 26.41 5.25
N LYS A 307 -2.96 26.50 6.37
CA LYS A 307 -2.79 25.56 7.49
C LYS A 307 -3.26 24.15 7.13
N ARG A 308 -4.32 23.98 6.33
CA ARG A 308 -4.74 22.65 5.82
C ARG A 308 -3.58 21.95 5.10
N MET A 309 -2.89 22.68 4.20
CA MET A 309 -1.75 22.15 3.47
C MET A 309 -0.52 21.95 4.37
N ALA A 310 -0.31 22.82 5.36
CA ALA A 310 0.78 22.66 6.34
C ALA A 310 0.62 21.35 7.14
N VAL A 311 -0.60 21.00 7.55
CA VAL A 311 -0.88 19.73 8.22
C VAL A 311 -0.65 18.54 7.29
N TYR A 312 -1.01 18.66 6.00
CA TYR A 312 -0.74 17.63 5.00
C TYR A 312 0.76 17.38 4.83
N ALA A 313 1.53 18.43 4.63
CA ALA A 313 2.98 18.35 4.53
C ALA A 313 3.63 17.74 5.78
N ALA A 314 3.14 18.14 6.96
CA ALA A 314 3.54 17.58 8.23
C ALA A 314 3.27 16.06 8.33
N MET A 315 2.16 15.59 7.81
CA MET A 315 1.81 14.17 7.80
C MET A 315 2.71 13.37 6.84
N VAL A 316 3.08 13.95 5.68
CA VAL A 316 4.07 13.36 4.75
C VAL A 316 5.43 13.23 5.43
N GLU A 317 5.93 14.32 6.07
CA GLU A 317 7.22 14.30 6.77
C GLU A 317 7.22 13.31 7.94
N ALA A 318 6.13 13.25 8.72
CA ALA A 318 6.01 12.28 9.81
C ALA A 318 6.04 10.84 9.30
N MET A 319 5.40 10.54 8.16
CA MET A 319 5.47 9.24 7.52
C MET A 319 6.91 8.90 7.10
N ASP A 320 7.61 9.82 6.46
CA ASP A 320 9.02 9.66 6.06
C ASP A 320 9.94 9.40 7.26
N TYR A 321 9.74 10.16 8.35
CA TYR A 321 10.50 9.96 9.60
C TYR A 321 10.30 8.55 10.16
N HIS A 322 9.07 8.08 10.24
CA HIS A 322 8.80 6.74 10.77
C HIS A 322 9.31 5.64 9.82
N LEU A 323 9.24 5.82 8.51
CA LEU A 323 9.91 4.94 7.55
C LEU A 323 11.43 4.93 7.77
N GLY A 324 12.02 6.09 8.10
CA GLY A 324 13.44 6.20 8.48
C GLY A 324 13.81 5.32 9.67
N ARG A 325 12.95 5.22 10.68
CA ARG A 325 13.14 4.31 11.82
C ARG A 325 13.21 2.84 11.40
N LEU A 326 12.36 2.41 10.46
CA LEU A 326 12.43 1.05 9.92
C LEU A 326 13.74 0.83 9.13
N VAL A 327 14.14 1.79 8.31
CA VAL A 327 15.40 1.72 7.55
C VAL A 327 16.61 1.65 8.48
N ASP A 328 16.62 2.46 9.53
CA ASP A 328 17.72 2.48 10.53
C ASP A 328 17.75 1.18 11.37
N TYR A 329 16.59 0.63 11.69
CA TYR A 329 16.49 -0.69 12.32
C TYR A 329 17.11 -1.76 11.40
N LEU A 330 16.77 -1.82 10.11
CA LEU A 330 17.35 -2.79 9.17
C LEU A 330 18.88 -2.63 9.03
N LYS A 331 19.38 -1.39 9.06
CA LYS A 331 20.84 -1.11 9.06
C LYS A 331 21.50 -1.63 10.34
N ALA A 332 20.90 -1.34 11.50
CA ALA A 332 21.42 -1.79 12.79
C ALA A 332 21.48 -3.31 12.92
N ARG A 333 20.57 -4.01 12.22
CA ARG A 333 20.52 -5.47 12.14
C ARG A 333 21.45 -6.07 11.08
N GLY A 334 22.03 -5.25 10.21
CA GLY A 334 22.82 -5.72 9.06
C GLY A 334 21.97 -6.28 7.91
N GLU A 335 20.64 -6.14 7.97
CA GLU A 335 19.69 -6.66 6.96
C GLU A 335 19.48 -5.70 5.77
N TYR A 336 19.81 -4.42 5.94
CA TYR A 336 19.55 -3.38 4.94
C TYR A 336 20.18 -3.69 3.57
N ASP A 337 21.41 -4.22 3.58
CA ASP A 337 22.14 -4.53 2.35
C ASP A 337 21.54 -5.69 1.55
N ASN A 338 20.76 -6.56 2.22
CA ASN A 338 20.01 -7.66 1.59
C ASN A 338 18.50 -7.34 1.51
N THR A 339 18.10 -6.09 1.57
CA THR A 339 16.69 -5.68 1.53
C THR A 339 16.41 -4.84 0.28
N ILE A 340 15.32 -5.17 -0.42
CA ILE A 340 14.71 -4.34 -1.45
C ILE A 340 13.56 -3.56 -0.82
N ILE A 341 13.57 -2.24 -1.01
CA ILE A 341 12.50 -1.36 -0.56
C ILE A 341 11.78 -0.78 -1.78
N ILE A 342 10.48 -1.01 -1.86
CA ILE A 342 9.58 -0.49 -2.89
C ILE A 342 8.67 0.53 -2.22
N PHE A 343 8.74 1.80 -2.63
CA PHE A 343 7.86 2.86 -2.14
C PHE A 343 6.96 3.35 -3.26
N THR A 344 5.66 3.46 -2.99
CA THR A 344 4.69 4.05 -3.93
C THR A 344 3.46 4.59 -3.20
N SER A 345 2.51 5.19 -3.95
CA SER A 345 1.16 5.55 -3.49
C SER A 345 0.10 4.69 -4.18
N ASP A 346 -1.07 4.55 -3.58
CA ASP A 346 -2.18 3.80 -4.18
C ASP A 346 -3.01 4.62 -5.19
N ASN A 347 -3.01 5.93 -5.09
CA ASN A 347 -3.59 6.87 -6.06
C ASN A 347 -3.02 8.27 -5.81
N GLY A 348 -3.39 9.22 -6.66
CA GLY A 348 -3.04 10.62 -6.46
C GLY A 348 -3.77 11.27 -5.29
N ALA A 349 -3.43 12.54 -4.98
CA ALA A 349 -3.93 13.27 -3.83
C ALA A 349 -5.47 13.30 -3.74
N GLU A 350 -6.00 13.31 -2.51
CA GLU A 350 -7.44 13.33 -2.24
C GLU A 350 -7.94 14.77 -2.13
N ALA A 351 -8.90 15.11 -2.98
CA ALA A 351 -9.49 16.44 -3.04
C ALA A 351 -10.90 16.53 -2.43
N SER A 352 -11.54 15.39 -2.21
CA SER A 352 -12.90 15.34 -1.69
C SER A 352 -12.89 15.41 -0.17
N GLY A 353 -13.24 16.54 0.38
CA GLY A 353 -13.41 16.69 1.83
C GLY A 353 -14.83 17.15 2.16
N PRO A 354 -15.45 16.70 3.27
CA PRO A 354 -16.76 17.19 3.68
C PRO A 354 -16.86 18.72 3.80
N GLN A 355 -15.74 19.37 4.13
CA GLN A 355 -15.67 20.83 4.25
C GLN A 355 -15.88 21.54 2.90
N ASP A 356 -15.54 20.89 1.79
CA ASP A 356 -15.53 21.45 0.44
C ASP A 356 -16.80 21.12 -0.34
N HIS A 357 -17.74 20.36 0.27
CA HIS A 357 -19.03 20.03 -0.33
C HIS A 357 -20.07 21.13 -0.17
N ASP A 358 -20.91 21.31 -1.18
CA ASP A 358 -22.05 22.23 -1.14
C ASP A 358 -23.15 21.75 -0.19
N SER A 359 -23.25 20.43 0.02
CA SER A 359 -24.25 19.81 0.88
C SER A 359 -23.97 20.09 2.36
N PHE A 360 -24.94 20.73 3.02
CA PHE A 360 -24.88 20.97 4.47
C PHE A 360 -24.79 19.66 5.28
N ALA A 361 -25.46 18.59 4.83
CA ALA A 361 -25.44 17.30 5.50
C ALA A 361 -24.03 16.66 5.46
N GLU A 362 -23.33 16.78 4.33
CA GLU A 362 -21.95 16.27 4.22
C GLU A 362 -20.97 17.07 5.07
N ARG A 363 -21.12 18.41 5.11
CA ARG A 363 -20.30 19.25 6.02
C ARG A 363 -20.50 18.96 7.50
N LEU A 364 -21.66 18.44 7.90
CA LEU A 364 -21.93 18.03 9.27
C LEU A 364 -21.41 16.62 9.61
N GLY A 365 -21.01 15.82 8.61
CA GLY A 365 -20.53 14.45 8.83
C GLY A 365 -19.43 14.33 9.87
N PRO A 366 -18.33 15.09 9.79
CA PRO A 366 -17.26 15.06 10.78
C PRO A 366 -17.74 15.44 12.19
N ALA A 367 -18.56 16.48 12.32
CA ALA A 367 -19.09 16.91 13.62
C ALA A 367 -20.02 15.85 14.25
N ALA A 368 -20.79 15.11 13.45
CA ALA A 368 -21.62 14.00 13.91
C ALA A 368 -20.78 12.84 14.48
N LEU A 369 -19.54 12.70 14.02
CA LEU A 369 -18.55 11.76 14.57
C LEU A 369 -17.73 12.36 15.73
N GLY A 370 -18.02 13.58 16.16
CA GLY A 370 -17.31 14.27 17.24
C GLY A 370 -15.95 14.83 16.84
N TYR A 371 -15.72 15.11 15.57
CA TYR A 371 -14.56 15.87 15.12
C TYR A 371 -14.83 17.37 15.14
N HIS A 372 -13.76 18.16 15.24
CA HIS A 372 -13.78 19.60 15.07
C HIS A 372 -12.89 20.04 13.89
N THR A 373 -13.14 21.26 13.41
CA THR A 373 -12.34 21.90 12.35
C THR A 373 -11.74 23.24 12.82
N ASP A 374 -11.50 23.36 14.13
CA ASP A 374 -10.98 24.57 14.75
C ASP A 374 -9.58 24.86 14.22
N TYR A 375 -9.34 26.10 13.78
CA TYR A 375 -8.06 26.52 13.22
C TYR A 375 -6.86 26.23 14.14
N GLU A 376 -6.97 26.59 15.44
CA GLU A 376 -5.87 26.43 16.38
C GLU A 376 -5.43 24.97 16.56
N ARG A 377 -6.39 24.05 16.53
CA ARG A 377 -6.18 22.62 16.76
C ARG A 377 -6.23 21.78 15.49
N LEU A 378 -6.25 22.41 14.31
CA LEU A 378 -6.34 21.71 13.04
C LEU A 378 -5.11 20.80 12.86
N GLY A 379 -5.33 19.54 12.52
CA GLY A 379 -4.30 18.52 12.37
C GLY A 379 -4.00 17.71 13.64
N LEU A 380 -4.44 18.17 14.82
CA LEU A 380 -4.23 17.48 16.08
C LEU A 380 -5.36 16.48 16.37
N LYS A 381 -5.16 15.67 17.41
CA LYS A 381 -6.15 14.70 17.90
C LYS A 381 -7.54 15.31 18.00
N GLY A 382 -8.53 14.61 17.43
CA GLY A 382 -9.93 15.05 17.40
C GLY A 382 -10.27 16.07 16.30
N SER A 383 -9.32 16.50 15.48
CA SER A 383 -9.60 17.36 14.33
C SER A 383 -9.93 16.56 13.08
N TYR A 384 -10.74 17.16 12.19
CA TYR A 384 -10.93 16.68 10.84
C TYR A 384 -10.31 17.67 9.87
N ASN A 385 -9.31 17.25 9.13
CA ASN A 385 -8.67 18.04 8.10
C ASN A 385 -8.60 17.27 6.79
N THR A 386 -8.67 18.00 5.68
CA THR A 386 -8.45 17.54 4.32
C THR A 386 -7.69 18.63 3.59
N ILE A 387 -7.12 18.34 2.43
CA ILE A 387 -6.69 19.41 1.51
C ILE A 387 -7.85 19.71 0.54
N SER A 388 -8.00 20.98 0.17
CA SER A 388 -9.01 21.38 -0.81
C SER A 388 -8.68 20.88 -2.22
N PRO A 389 -9.64 20.87 -3.16
CA PRO A 389 -9.35 20.59 -4.57
C PRO A 389 -8.22 21.45 -5.14
N SER A 390 -8.07 22.66 -4.63
CA SER A 390 -7.02 23.59 -5.05
C SER A 390 -5.63 23.14 -4.61
N PHE A 391 -5.43 22.75 -3.34
CA PHE A 391 -4.17 22.21 -2.89
C PHE A 391 -3.93 20.77 -3.37
N ALA A 392 -4.97 19.96 -3.56
CA ALA A 392 -4.82 18.66 -4.23
C ALA A 392 -4.26 18.83 -5.65
N SER A 393 -4.67 19.89 -6.37
CA SER A 393 -4.09 20.21 -7.67
C SER A 393 -2.60 20.58 -7.60
N ALA A 394 -2.14 21.12 -6.46
CA ALA A 394 -0.72 21.39 -6.24
C ALA A 394 0.05 20.10 -5.91
N ALA A 395 -0.54 19.21 -5.14
CA ALA A 395 0.04 17.91 -4.79
C ALA A 395 0.33 17.03 -6.02
N VAL A 396 -0.45 17.18 -7.08
CA VAL A 396 -0.30 16.42 -8.34
C VAL A 396 0.33 17.22 -9.49
N SER A 397 0.84 18.42 -9.22
CA SER A 397 1.40 19.32 -10.25
C SER A 397 2.43 18.60 -11.14
N PRO A 398 2.44 18.84 -12.46
CA PRO A 398 1.51 19.68 -13.26
C PRO A 398 0.30 18.92 -13.80
N LEU A 399 0.05 17.70 -13.31
CA LEU A 399 -0.89 16.76 -13.87
C LEU A 399 -2.35 17.23 -13.71
N ALA A 400 -3.25 16.63 -14.49
CA ALA A 400 -4.66 16.94 -14.49
C ALA A 400 -5.43 16.05 -13.51
N TYR A 401 -6.31 16.64 -12.73
CA TYR A 401 -7.17 16.01 -11.75
C TYR A 401 -6.41 15.34 -10.59
N TYR A 402 -7.10 14.51 -9.84
CA TYR A 402 -6.64 13.86 -8.60
C TYR A 402 -7.51 12.62 -8.36
N LYS A 403 -7.42 11.99 -7.18
CA LYS A 403 -8.19 10.80 -6.78
C LYS A 403 -9.65 10.83 -7.30
N PHE A 404 -10.18 9.68 -7.67
CA PHE A 404 -11.48 9.42 -8.30
C PHE A 404 -11.59 9.82 -9.78
N TYR A 405 -10.63 10.54 -10.34
CA TYR A 405 -10.62 10.89 -11.76
C TYR A 405 -9.59 10.06 -12.52
N ALA A 406 -10.00 9.57 -13.70
CA ALA A 406 -9.10 8.86 -14.62
C ALA A 406 -8.14 9.81 -15.38
N GLY A 407 -7.75 10.91 -14.72
CA GLY A 407 -6.72 11.82 -15.21
C GLY A 407 -5.35 11.44 -14.64
N GLU A 408 -4.28 11.96 -15.24
CA GLU A 408 -2.90 11.67 -14.82
C GLU A 408 -2.69 11.93 -13.32
N GLY A 409 -3.20 13.04 -12.77
CA GLY A 409 -3.04 13.36 -11.36
C GLY A 409 -3.81 12.44 -10.39
N GLY A 410 -4.79 11.67 -10.87
CA GLY A 410 -5.47 10.65 -10.09
C GLY A 410 -4.76 9.29 -10.10
N MET A 411 -4.02 9.01 -11.17
CA MET A 411 -3.47 7.67 -11.42
C MET A 411 -1.95 7.61 -11.45
N ARG A 412 -1.26 8.67 -11.89
CA ARG A 412 0.19 8.72 -11.95
C ARG A 412 0.77 9.15 -10.61
N VAL A 413 1.57 8.28 -10.00
CA VAL A 413 2.09 8.42 -8.65
C VAL A 413 3.59 8.11 -8.61
N PRO A 414 4.33 8.52 -7.57
CA PRO A 414 5.72 8.12 -7.40
C PRO A 414 5.85 6.59 -7.25
N LEU A 415 6.89 6.02 -7.87
CA LEU A 415 7.37 4.68 -7.58
C LEU A 415 8.90 4.74 -7.46
N ILE A 416 9.43 4.26 -6.34
CA ILE A 416 10.85 4.16 -6.07
C ILE A 416 11.16 2.72 -5.70
N ILE A 417 12.15 2.11 -6.37
CA ILE A 417 12.66 0.78 -6.04
C ILE A 417 14.14 0.90 -5.73
N ALA A 418 14.50 0.59 -4.47
CA ALA A 418 15.85 0.74 -3.95
C ALA A 418 16.34 -0.56 -3.30
N GLY A 419 17.64 -0.76 -3.28
CA GLY A 419 18.30 -1.90 -2.64
C GLY A 419 19.42 -2.48 -3.51
N LYS A 420 20.51 -2.89 -2.88
CA LYS A 420 21.71 -3.38 -3.58
C LYS A 420 21.47 -4.54 -4.56
N PRO A 421 20.57 -5.51 -4.28
CA PRO A 421 20.43 -6.67 -5.16
C PRO A 421 19.96 -6.36 -6.59
N VAL A 422 19.20 -5.27 -6.80
CA VAL A 422 18.55 -5.03 -8.11
C VAL A 422 18.69 -3.62 -8.67
N ALA A 423 18.87 -2.60 -7.82
CA ALA A 423 18.76 -1.22 -8.27
C ALA A 423 20.08 -0.60 -8.70
N ARG A 424 20.05 0.15 -9.79
CA ARG A 424 21.10 1.13 -10.15
C ARG A 424 20.86 2.43 -9.39
N GLN A 425 21.94 3.10 -9.01
CA GLN A 425 21.84 4.36 -8.29
C GLN A 425 21.39 5.51 -9.19
N GLN A 426 20.52 6.37 -8.69
CA GLN A 426 20.06 7.64 -9.28
C GLN A 426 19.53 7.50 -10.71
N GLN A 427 18.78 6.45 -11.01
CA GLN A 427 18.20 6.25 -12.32
C GLN A 427 16.75 6.72 -12.38
N LEU A 428 16.37 7.40 -13.46
CA LEU A 428 14.98 7.67 -13.82
C LEU A 428 14.52 6.66 -14.87
N ALA A 429 13.49 5.87 -14.53
CA ALA A 429 12.81 5.00 -15.49
C ALA A 429 11.60 5.75 -16.06
N ARG A 430 11.60 5.92 -17.41
CA ARG A 430 10.55 6.65 -18.14
C ARG A 430 9.53 5.73 -18.80
N ALA A 431 9.82 4.44 -18.84
CA ALA A 431 8.92 3.43 -19.38
C ALA A 431 7.59 3.44 -18.58
N PHE A 432 6.50 3.18 -19.29
CA PHE A 432 5.20 3.01 -18.65
C PHE A 432 5.22 1.77 -17.74
N ALA A 433 4.77 1.94 -16.50
CA ALA A 433 4.56 0.86 -15.54
C ALA A 433 3.18 1.01 -14.88
N TRP A 434 2.63 -0.11 -14.41
CA TRP A 434 1.29 -0.18 -13.85
C TRP A 434 1.29 -0.95 -12.52
N ALA A 435 0.31 -0.67 -11.65
CA ALA A 435 0.22 -1.33 -10.35
C ALA A 435 0.26 -2.87 -10.42
N THR A 436 -0.24 -3.46 -11.49
CA THR A 436 -0.16 -4.92 -11.72
C THR A 436 1.27 -5.43 -11.91
N ASP A 437 2.23 -4.57 -12.23
CA ASP A 437 3.62 -4.95 -12.50
C ASP A 437 4.41 -5.22 -11.20
N ILE A 438 3.92 -4.74 -10.05
CA ILE A 438 4.64 -4.85 -8.76
C ILE A 438 4.72 -6.30 -8.27
N SER A 439 3.63 -7.05 -8.26
CA SER A 439 3.64 -8.45 -7.83
C SER A 439 4.54 -9.35 -8.69
N PRO A 440 4.48 -9.32 -10.05
CA PRO A 440 5.43 -10.03 -10.89
C PRO A 440 6.90 -9.65 -10.63
N THR A 441 7.17 -8.36 -10.40
CA THR A 441 8.51 -7.87 -10.10
C THR A 441 9.02 -8.41 -8.75
N ILE A 442 8.20 -8.38 -7.70
CA ILE A 442 8.52 -8.97 -6.40
C ILE A 442 8.84 -10.46 -6.54
N LEU A 443 8.01 -11.20 -7.28
CA LEU A 443 8.25 -12.64 -7.51
C LEU A 443 9.55 -12.90 -8.28
N SER A 444 9.85 -12.08 -9.29
CA SER A 444 11.10 -12.17 -10.04
C SER A 444 12.32 -11.93 -9.14
N ILE A 445 12.29 -10.89 -8.30
CA ILE A 445 13.32 -10.59 -7.31
C ILE A 445 13.51 -11.77 -6.33
N ALA A 446 12.43 -12.37 -5.88
CA ALA A 446 12.44 -13.51 -4.97
C ALA A 446 12.81 -14.85 -5.64
N GLY A 447 12.93 -14.89 -6.97
CA GLY A 447 13.15 -16.12 -7.73
C GLY A 447 11.96 -17.10 -7.68
N VAL A 448 10.73 -16.56 -7.63
CA VAL A 448 9.48 -17.31 -7.50
C VAL A 448 8.69 -17.24 -8.79
N ALA A 449 8.23 -18.39 -9.28
CA ALA A 449 7.41 -18.43 -10.49
C ALA A 449 6.01 -17.86 -10.24
N GLN A 450 5.50 -17.12 -11.22
CA GLN A 450 4.10 -16.65 -11.21
C GLN A 450 3.14 -17.83 -11.30
N PRO A 451 1.96 -17.78 -10.63
CA PRO A 451 0.92 -18.79 -10.82
C PRO A 451 0.37 -18.66 -12.23
N GLY A 452 0.14 -19.80 -12.91
CA GLY A 452 -0.59 -19.82 -14.15
C GLY A 452 -2.10 -19.68 -13.91
N GLN A 453 -2.91 -20.44 -14.66
CA GLN A 453 -4.38 -20.46 -14.50
C GLN A 453 -4.86 -21.33 -13.31
N ARG A 454 -3.96 -21.91 -12.54
CA ARG A 454 -4.26 -22.75 -11.37
C ARG A 454 -3.25 -22.51 -10.25
N TYR A 455 -3.75 -22.49 -9.03
CA TYR A 455 -2.92 -22.48 -7.82
C TYR A 455 -3.55 -23.38 -6.75
N ALA A 456 -2.76 -24.25 -6.10
CA ALA A 456 -3.21 -25.20 -5.10
C ALA A 456 -4.47 -26.01 -5.56
N GLY A 457 -4.46 -26.47 -6.83
CA GLY A 457 -5.53 -27.27 -7.39
C GLY A 457 -6.79 -26.51 -7.84
N ARG A 458 -6.95 -25.22 -7.52
CA ARG A 458 -8.11 -24.39 -7.91
C ARG A 458 -7.80 -23.48 -9.11
N PRO A 459 -8.80 -23.14 -9.96
CA PRO A 459 -8.64 -22.13 -10.99
C PRO A 459 -8.38 -20.75 -10.35
N VAL A 460 -7.45 -19.97 -10.94
CA VAL A 460 -7.17 -18.60 -10.54
C VAL A 460 -6.95 -17.71 -11.76
N GLN A 461 -7.14 -16.41 -11.61
CA GLN A 461 -6.76 -15.42 -12.61
C GLN A 461 -5.23 -15.35 -12.68
N PRO A 462 -4.62 -15.50 -13.86
CA PRO A 462 -3.18 -15.31 -14.02
C PRO A 462 -2.83 -13.83 -13.83
N MET A 463 -1.61 -13.57 -13.37
CA MET A 463 -1.05 -12.22 -13.35
C MET A 463 -0.92 -11.69 -14.79
N ILE A 464 -1.22 -10.41 -14.99
CA ILE A 464 -1.12 -9.74 -16.30
C ILE A 464 0.01 -8.71 -16.32
N GLY A 465 0.54 -8.35 -15.14
CA GLY A 465 1.62 -7.40 -14.99
C GLY A 465 2.95 -7.93 -15.56
N ARG A 466 3.84 -6.99 -15.87
CA ARG A 466 5.19 -7.28 -16.37
C ARG A 466 6.20 -7.27 -15.23
N ASP A 467 7.26 -8.00 -15.39
CA ASP A 467 8.45 -7.91 -14.55
C ASP A 467 9.24 -6.63 -14.88
N LEU A 468 9.44 -5.77 -13.90
CA LEU A 468 10.21 -4.53 -14.02
C LEU A 468 11.71 -4.70 -13.72
N THR A 469 12.18 -5.91 -13.35
CA THR A 469 13.61 -6.14 -13.03
C THR A 469 14.55 -5.76 -14.15
N PRO A 470 14.23 -5.94 -15.47
CA PRO A 470 15.10 -5.46 -16.55
C PRO A 470 15.24 -3.94 -16.60
N LEU A 471 14.17 -3.19 -16.25
CA LEU A 471 14.23 -1.72 -16.16
C LEU A 471 15.08 -1.29 -14.96
N ILE A 472 14.88 -1.94 -13.80
CA ILE A 472 15.62 -1.66 -12.58
C ILE A 472 17.12 -1.97 -12.73
N ALA A 473 17.46 -3.06 -13.43
CA ALA A 473 18.84 -3.43 -13.76
C ALA A 473 19.45 -2.57 -14.88
N GLY A 474 18.63 -1.74 -15.57
CA GLY A 474 19.05 -0.92 -16.70
C GLY A 474 19.45 -1.74 -17.95
N SER A 475 18.86 -2.91 -18.12
CA SER A 475 19.01 -3.77 -19.28
C SER A 475 17.87 -3.59 -20.30
N ALA A 476 16.86 -2.80 -19.97
CA ALA A 476 15.77 -2.35 -20.84
C ALA A 476 15.51 -0.84 -20.66
N GLU A 477 14.91 -0.19 -21.68
CA GLU A 477 14.49 1.22 -21.68
C GLU A 477 12.96 1.36 -21.60
#